data_23513de311e4814079a35d75e4f4167f
#
_entry.id   23513de311e4814079a35d75e4f4167f
#
_cell.length_a   1.000
_cell.length_b   1.000
_cell.length_c   1.000
_cell.angle_alpha   90.00
_cell.angle_beta   90.00
_cell.angle_gamma   90.00
#
_symmetry.space_group_name_H-M   'P 1'
#
loop_
_entity.id
_entity.type
_entity.pdbx_description
1 polymer ?
#
loop_
_entity_poly.entity_id
_entity_poly.type
_entity_poly.pdbx_seq_one_letter_code
_entity_poly.pdbx_strand_id
1 'polypeptide(L)'
;MLDVVSNIKNLVEESFNACARSLQGCHYADIRIDVSDMRWASAEDGKPKGAGRDECGSFGIRVIAGNGKKAPGYYGRIFSLKDLNNINSLIKEGLVHAHNRAFANSIKKERLTSTFERFGKSLWGTELSPTDVNRDTVPAVCKTDPRTISPQDILLLAEDTSKRVKGLSGIQFNDITVYTQSMGELFASTDGALIDQYFTYTQGNVYVVAAGKEGHQELYEYIGDQRGWEVISEGVNVQGVNLLDFSKRVAEDALALSDAKPFRSTEKEVVVVTDPYFNTLLSHEIIGHPMEADRVLKYETAYAGRSWLFRNFNENYLGKQVASPLITTYSDPSLPGYGHYVYDHEGTKGKKVMHIERGILKEFMNSRQTASLLGVAPNGSYTATDASFVPLIRMSTTVFAPGTSDPKKIIGDISNGYYLWGMHTPSISESRENFTISAIKTYKIHRGEIKELYRGGGVSADSMSFLMSVDAVGNDFKIYPIANCGKGQPMQTKRLGNGGPTLRGRARVSGSSGK
;
A
#
# COMPACT_ATOMS: atom_id res chain seq x y z
N MET A 1 -3.29 -25.92 2.69
CA MET A 1 -3.31 -24.85 3.70
C MET A 1 -4.50 -23.91 3.55
N LEU A 2 -4.83 -23.33 2.39
CA LEU A 2 -6.01 -22.49 2.23
C LEU A 2 -7.32 -23.21 2.57
N ASP A 3 -7.42 -24.49 2.27
CA ASP A 3 -8.56 -25.33 2.68
C ASP A 3 -8.75 -25.40 4.20
N VAL A 4 -7.70 -25.12 4.97
CA VAL A 4 -7.77 -25.07 6.44
C VAL A 4 -8.67 -23.95 6.90
N VAL A 5 -8.58 -22.75 6.29
CA VAL A 5 -9.41 -21.59 6.65
C VAL A 5 -10.89 -21.94 6.48
N SER A 6 -11.27 -22.52 5.35
CA SER A 6 -12.62 -22.97 5.10
C SER A 6 -13.08 -24.06 6.09
N ASN A 7 -12.19 -25.00 6.41
CA ASN A 7 -12.50 -26.10 7.32
C ASN A 7 -12.69 -25.66 8.78
N ILE A 8 -11.95 -24.65 9.25
CA ILE A 8 -12.07 -24.13 10.62
C ILE A 8 -13.13 -23.05 10.78
N LYS A 9 -13.69 -22.49 9.70
CA LYS A 9 -14.60 -21.35 9.68
C LYS A 9 -15.74 -21.49 10.70
N ASN A 10 -16.53 -22.55 10.61
CA ASN A 10 -17.66 -22.79 11.50
C ASN A 10 -17.22 -23.04 12.95
N LEU A 11 -16.13 -23.81 13.12
CA LEU A 11 -15.58 -24.12 14.43
C LEU A 11 -15.09 -22.85 15.15
N VAL A 12 -14.45 -21.96 14.42
CA VAL A 12 -14.00 -20.65 14.94
C VAL A 12 -15.20 -19.81 15.34
N GLU A 13 -16.22 -19.70 14.49
CA GLU A 13 -17.42 -18.92 14.79
C GLU A 13 -18.11 -19.41 16.07
N GLU A 14 -18.37 -20.69 16.18
CA GLU A 14 -19.07 -21.29 17.34
C GLU A 14 -18.26 -21.11 18.63
N SER A 15 -16.99 -21.48 18.63
CA SER A 15 -16.13 -21.39 19.81
C SER A 15 -15.88 -19.95 20.24
N PHE A 16 -15.67 -19.06 19.29
CA PHE A 16 -15.42 -17.65 19.53
C PHE A 16 -16.66 -16.97 20.13
N ASN A 17 -17.82 -17.13 19.51
CA ASN A 17 -19.07 -16.51 19.98
C ASN A 17 -19.51 -17.04 21.34
N ALA A 18 -19.40 -18.36 21.58
CA ALA A 18 -19.74 -18.96 22.88
C ALA A 18 -18.84 -18.42 24.01
N CYS A 19 -17.54 -18.33 23.76
CA CYS A 19 -16.59 -17.79 24.72
C CYS A 19 -16.78 -16.28 24.95
N ALA A 20 -16.94 -15.48 23.90
CA ALA A 20 -17.10 -14.02 24.01
C ALA A 20 -18.37 -13.66 24.82
N ARG A 21 -19.49 -14.37 24.62
CA ARG A 21 -20.75 -14.17 25.38
C ARG A 21 -20.61 -14.50 26.86
N SER A 22 -19.64 -15.34 27.25
CA SER A 22 -19.40 -15.70 28.66
C SER A 22 -18.57 -14.66 29.42
N LEU A 23 -17.92 -13.71 28.71
CA LEU A 23 -17.04 -12.70 29.29
C LEU A 23 -17.84 -11.50 29.82
N GLN A 24 -17.73 -11.24 31.12
CA GLN A 24 -18.43 -10.15 31.77
C GLN A 24 -18.08 -8.77 31.21
N GLY A 25 -19.07 -7.95 30.89
CA GLY A 25 -18.89 -6.60 30.37
C GLY A 25 -18.26 -6.55 28.96
N CYS A 26 -18.24 -7.65 28.22
CA CYS A 26 -17.89 -7.69 26.82
C CYS A 26 -19.03 -7.11 25.98
N HIS A 27 -18.75 -6.04 25.22
CA HIS A 27 -19.73 -5.37 24.37
C HIS A 27 -19.58 -5.74 22.89
N TYR A 28 -18.34 -6.06 22.48
CA TYR A 28 -18.00 -6.45 21.12
C TYR A 28 -16.71 -7.25 21.13
N ALA A 29 -16.61 -8.23 20.27
CA ALA A 29 -15.35 -8.89 19.97
C ALA A 29 -15.29 -9.29 18.50
N ASP A 30 -14.08 -9.29 17.92
CA ASP A 30 -13.79 -9.86 16.62
C ASP A 30 -12.48 -10.67 16.66
N ILE A 31 -12.39 -11.60 15.73
CA ILE A 31 -11.20 -12.41 15.48
C ILE A 31 -10.86 -12.40 14.01
N ARG A 32 -9.57 -12.33 13.73
CA ARG A 32 -8.98 -12.52 12.41
C ARG A 32 -8.00 -13.67 12.48
N ILE A 33 -7.99 -14.49 11.44
CA ILE A 33 -7.02 -15.59 11.28
C ILE A 33 -6.49 -15.50 9.86
N ASP A 34 -5.18 -15.47 9.71
CA ASP A 34 -4.49 -15.52 8.42
C ASP A 34 -3.67 -16.78 8.32
N VAL A 35 -3.67 -17.38 7.15
CA VAL A 35 -2.74 -18.44 6.77
C VAL A 35 -2.11 -18.11 5.43
N SER A 36 -0.83 -18.39 5.27
CA SER A 36 -0.11 -18.11 4.03
C SER A 36 0.84 -19.24 3.64
N ASP A 37 0.97 -19.46 2.32
CA ASP A 37 1.96 -20.31 1.66
C ASP A 37 2.75 -19.43 0.70
N MET A 38 4.01 -19.18 1.01
CA MET A 38 4.92 -18.39 0.18
C MET A 38 6.00 -19.30 -0.40
N ARG A 39 6.27 -19.15 -1.69
CA ARG A 39 7.35 -19.81 -2.41
C ARG A 39 8.23 -18.79 -3.07
N TRP A 40 9.52 -19.00 -3.02
CA TRP A 40 10.47 -18.05 -3.55
C TRP A 40 11.72 -18.73 -4.10
N ALA A 41 12.39 -18.06 -5.01
CA ALA A 41 13.73 -18.40 -5.44
C ALA A 41 14.49 -17.17 -5.90
N SER A 42 15.81 -17.23 -5.85
CA SER A 42 16.69 -16.18 -6.34
C SER A 42 17.91 -16.72 -7.07
N ALA A 43 18.38 -15.95 -8.04
CA ALA A 43 19.61 -16.20 -8.78
C ALA A 43 20.42 -14.92 -8.93
N GLU A 44 21.73 -15.05 -8.83
CA GLU A 44 22.70 -13.95 -8.85
C GLU A 44 23.76 -14.23 -9.91
N ASP A 45 24.01 -13.27 -10.83
CA ASP A 45 24.99 -13.39 -11.92
C ASP A 45 24.92 -14.72 -12.70
N GLY A 46 23.69 -15.18 -12.95
CA GLY A 46 23.42 -16.41 -13.68
C GLY A 46 23.62 -17.69 -12.89
N LYS A 47 23.76 -17.62 -11.57
CA LYS A 47 23.93 -18.77 -10.68
C LYS A 47 22.77 -18.84 -9.66
N PRO A 48 22.31 -20.03 -9.30
CA PRO A 48 21.30 -20.20 -8.27
C PRO A 48 21.83 -19.72 -6.91
N LYS A 49 21.04 -18.94 -6.18
CA LYS A 49 21.35 -18.43 -4.83
C LYS A 49 20.56 -19.15 -3.75
N GLY A 50 19.29 -19.42 -3.99
CA GLY A 50 18.44 -20.14 -3.08
C GLY A 50 17.01 -20.29 -3.55
N ALA A 51 16.30 -21.23 -2.96
CA ALA A 51 14.87 -21.43 -3.15
C ALA A 51 14.25 -21.98 -1.86
N GLY A 52 12.99 -21.66 -1.60
CA GLY A 52 12.33 -22.11 -0.39
C GLY A 52 10.81 -22.00 -0.44
N ARG A 53 10.19 -22.53 0.62
CA ARG A 53 8.78 -22.44 0.89
C ARG A 53 8.57 -22.14 2.37
N ASP A 54 7.75 -21.13 2.66
CA ASP A 54 7.38 -20.72 4.01
C ASP A 54 5.88 -20.84 4.19
N GLU A 55 5.47 -21.47 5.26
CA GLU A 55 4.08 -21.61 5.66
C GLU A 55 3.89 -21.04 7.06
N CYS A 56 2.96 -20.09 7.21
CA CYS A 56 2.71 -19.48 8.50
C CYS A 56 1.22 -19.22 8.72
N GLY A 57 0.82 -19.19 10.00
CA GLY A 57 -0.49 -18.76 10.42
C GLY A 57 -0.38 -17.71 11.53
N SER A 58 -1.34 -16.82 11.59
CA SER A 58 -1.49 -15.86 12.68
C SER A 58 -2.95 -15.67 13.04
N PHE A 59 -3.21 -15.26 14.29
CA PHE A 59 -4.53 -14.76 14.65
C PHE A 59 -4.43 -13.53 15.54
N GLY A 60 -5.48 -12.70 15.47
CA GLY A 60 -5.63 -11.51 16.28
C GLY A 60 -7.06 -11.34 16.77
N ILE A 61 -7.19 -11.00 18.02
CA ILE A 61 -8.48 -10.82 18.68
C ILE A 61 -8.56 -9.40 19.22
N ARG A 62 -9.66 -8.72 18.94
CA ARG A 62 -10.05 -7.46 19.57
C ARG A 62 -11.27 -7.67 20.44
N VAL A 63 -11.23 -7.12 21.66
CA VAL A 63 -12.38 -7.07 22.56
C VAL A 63 -12.61 -5.63 22.97
N ILE A 64 -13.88 -5.20 22.99
CA ILE A 64 -14.30 -3.94 23.61
C ILE A 64 -15.10 -4.29 24.87
N ALA A 65 -14.56 -3.93 26.03
CA ALA A 65 -15.16 -4.26 27.32
C ALA A 65 -15.12 -3.09 28.32
N GLY A 66 -15.95 -3.18 29.34
CA GLY A 66 -16.01 -2.26 30.49
C GLY A 66 -17.42 -2.17 31.06
N ASN A 67 -17.54 -1.89 32.37
CA ASN A 67 -18.83 -1.71 33.05
C ASN A 67 -19.34 -0.25 33.02
N GLY A 68 -18.43 0.74 32.88
CA GLY A 68 -18.72 2.16 32.69
C GLY A 68 -18.19 2.65 31.35
N LYS A 69 -16.99 3.20 31.35
CA LYS A 69 -16.30 3.53 30.09
C LYS A 69 -15.84 2.25 29.40
N LYS A 70 -15.98 2.20 28.08
CA LYS A 70 -15.54 1.08 27.25
C LYS A 70 -14.14 1.34 26.71
N ALA A 71 -13.30 0.29 26.61
CA ALA A 71 -11.99 0.38 25.99
C ALA A 71 -11.66 -0.87 25.18
N PRO A 72 -10.79 -0.77 24.17
CA PRO A 72 -10.32 -1.92 23.42
C PRO A 72 -9.19 -2.63 24.15
N GLY A 73 -9.13 -3.95 23.95
CA GLY A 73 -7.98 -4.78 24.24
C GLY A 73 -7.71 -5.69 23.06
N TYR A 74 -6.44 -5.94 22.81
CA TYR A 74 -5.99 -6.75 21.69
C TYR A 74 -5.08 -7.88 22.17
N TYR A 75 -5.17 -9.02 21.49
CA TYR A 75 -4.25 -10.13 21.60
C TYR A 75 -3.94 -10.65 20.22
N GLY A 76 -2.67 -10.83 19.90
CA GLY A 76 -2.22 -11.38 18.63
C GLY A 76 -1.12 -12.42 18.83
N ARG A 77 -1.11 -13.44 17.98
CA ARG A 77 -0.14 -14.54 18.03
C ARG A 77 0.09 -15.12 16.64
N ILE A 78 1.35 -15.45 16.36
CA ILE A 78 1.74 -16.33 15.25
C ILE A 78 1.63 -17.78 15.73
N PHE A 79 1.19 -18.68 14.88
CA PHE A 79 1.09 -20.11 15.16
C PHE A 79 1.61 -20.94 13.99
N SER A 80 2.08 -22.15 14.28
CA SER A 80 2.46 -23.14 13.26
C SER A 80 1.22 -23.94 12.83
N LEU A 81 1.30 -24.60 11.66
CA LEU A 81 0.20 -25.47 11.20
C LEU A 81 -0.13 -26.60 12.17
N LYS A 82 0.83 -27.03 12.99
CA LYS A 82 0.61 -28.07 14.03
C LYS A 82 -0.32 -27.57 15.14
N ASP A 83 -0.32 -26.26 15.40
CA ASP A 83 -1.15 -25.64 16.43
C ASP A 83 -2.64 -25.58 16.04
N LEU A 84 -2.96 -25.78 14.75
CA LEU A 84 -4.35 -25.81 14.26
C LEU A 84 -5.19 -26.91 14.94
N ASN A 85 -4.58 -28.01 15.37
CA ASN A 85 -5.27 -29.06 16.11
C ASN A 85 -5.81 -28.57 17.47
N ASN A 86 -5.22 -27.48 17.99
CA ASN A 86 -5.60 -26.87 19.28
C ASN A 86 -6.19 -25.46 19.11
N ILE A 87 -6.63 -25.08 17.92
CA ILE A 87 -7.06 -23.70 17.60
C ILE A 87 -8.14 -23.19 18.56
N ASN A 88 -9.07 -24.03 18.99
CA ASN A 88 -10.10 -23.66 19.96
C ASN A 88 -9.54 -23.22 21.30
N SER A 89 -8.53 -23.92 21.81
CA SER A 89 -7.86 -23.56 23.07
C SER A 89 -7.13 -22.23 22.93
N LEU A 90 -6.43 -22.02 21.81
CA LEU A 90 -5.73 -20.79 21.51
C LEU A 90 -6.68 -19.58 21.39
N ILE A 91 -7.84 -19.77 20.76
CA ILE A 91 -8.86 -18.72 20.64
C ILE A 91 -9.42 -18.35 22.02
N LYS A 92 -9.75 -19.33 22.85
CA LYS A 92 -10.26 -19.09 24.21
C LYS A 92 -9.25 -18.34 25.08
N GLU A 93 -8.01 -18.77 25.07
CA GLU A 93 -6.90 -18.10 25.77
C GLU A 93 -6.75 -16.64 25.27
N GLY A 94 -6.68 -16.45 23.95
CA GLY A 94 -6.56 -15.14 23.34
C GLY A 94 -7.71 -14.18 23.67
N LEU A 95 -8.96 -14.70 23.70
CA LEU A 95 -10.13 -13.93 24.11
C LEU A 95 -10.04 -13.45 25.56
N VAL A 96 -9.62 -14.31 26.49
CA VAL A 96 -9.45 -13.96 27.89
C VAL A 96 -8.36 -12.89 28.03
N HIS A 97 -7.24 -13.03 27.33
CA HIS A 97 -6.17 -12.04 27.35
C HIS A 97 -6.61 -10.68 26.78
N ALA A 98 -7.29 -10.67 25.63
CA ALA A 98 -7.82 -9.44 25.03
C ALA A 98 -8.86 -8.78 25.94
N HIS A 99 -9.75 -9.57 26.54
CA HIS A 99 -10.78 -9.08 27.48
C HIS A 99 -10.15 -8.45 28.72
N ASN A 100 -9.18 -9.12 29.36
CA ASN A 100 -8.51 -8.59 30.55
C ASN A 100 -7.80 -7.25 30.26
N ARG A 101 -7.19 -7.12 29.07
CA ARG A 101 -6.59 -5.86 28.61
C ARG A 101 -7.64 -4.78 28.40
N ALA A 102 -8.77 -5.12 27.74
CA ALA A 102 -9.87 -4.19 27.51
C ALA A 102 -10.43 -3.67 28.83
N PHE A 103 -10.68 -4.57 29.76
CA PHE A 103 -11.22 -4.23 31.08
C PHE A 103 -10.27 -3.33 31.88
N ALA A 104 -8.98 -3.66 31.94
CA ALA A 104 -7.95 -2.83 32.57
C ALA A 104 -7.84 -1.44 31.92
N ASN A 105 -7.91 -1.38 30.58
CA ASN A 105 -7.92 -0.12 29.85
C ASN A 105 -9.17 0.71 30.11
N SER A 106 -10.35 0.09 30.29
CA SER A 106 -11.60 0.79 30.61
C SER A 106 -11.53 1.49 31.96
N ILE A 107 -10.93 0.85 32.98
CA ILE A 107 -10.72 1.44 34.31
C ILE A 107 -9.74 2.64 34.22
N LYS A 108 -8.65 2.51 33.46
CA LYS A 108 -7.71 3.63 33.23
C LYS A 108 -8.42 4.78 32.52
N LYS A 109 -9.20 4.50 31.50
CA LYS A 109 -9.97 5.50 30.75
C LYS A 109 -10.94 6.25 31.63
N GLU A 110 -11.65 5.57 32.51
CA GLU A 110 -12.58 6.20 33.46
C GLU A 110 -11.87 7.20 34.38
N ARG A 111 -10.71 6.84 34.93
CA ARG A 111 -9.89 7.72 35.76
C ARG A 111 -9.36 8.94 35.00
N LEU A 112 -9.02 8.78 33.72
CA LEU A 112 -8.42 9.85 32.90
C LEU A 112 -9.48 10.77 32.26
N THR A 113 -10.70 10.30 32.04
CA THR A 113 -11.76 11.05 31.35
C THR A 113 -12.04 12.40 32.01
N SER A 114 -12.13 12.45 33.35
CA SER A 114 -12.35 13.69 34.10
C SER A 114 -11.25 14.75 33.88
N THR A 115 -10.03 14.31 33.59
CA THR A 115 -8.90 15.20 33.29
C THR A 115 -8.95 15.72 31.86
N PHE A 116 -9.31 14.87 30.89
CA PHE A 116 -9.27 15.19 29.46
C PHE A 116 -10.54 15.85 28.93
N GLU A 117 -11.71 15.64 29.55
CA GLU A 117 -12.97 16.34 29.21
C GLU A 117 -12.85 17.87 29.35
N ARG A 118 -11.90 18.35 30.16
CA ARG A 118 -11.58 19.78 30.31
C ARG A 118 -10.96 20.39 29.04
N PHE A 119 -10.42 19.58 28.12
CA PHE A 119 -9.71 20.03 26.93
C PHE A 119 -10.52 19.95 25.62
N GLY A 120 -11.82 19.67 25.67
CA GLY A 120 -12.70 19.66 24.50
C GLY A 120 -13.17 18.27 24.06
N LYS A 121 -13.65 18.14 22.82
CA LYS A 121 -14.18 16.88 22.28
C LYS A 121 -13.19 15.73 22.51
N SER A 122 -13.65 14.74 23.25
CA SER A 122 -12.86 13.55 23.59
C SER A 122 -12.58 12.73 22.33
N LEU A 123 -11.33 12.74 21.85
CA LEU A 123 -10.82 11.82 20.84
C LEU A 123 -10.70 10.36 21.36
N TRP A 124 -11.12 10.10 22.58
CA TRP A 124 -11.02 8.80 23.27
C TRP A 124 -12.24 7.90 23.05
N GLY A 125 -13.10 8.23 22.08
CA GLY A 125 -14.24 7.39 21.71
C GLY A 125 -13.79 5.99 21.31
N THR A 126 -14.44 4.96 21.84
CA THR A 126 -14.30 3.56 21.42
C THR A 126 -15.56 3.05 20.73
N GLU A 127 -16.48 3.95 20.46
CA GLU A 127 -17.69 3.62 19.73
C GLU A 127 -17.33 3.19 18.31
N LEU A 128 -17.88 2.07 17.88
CA LEU A 128 -17.76 1.58 16.51
C LEU A 128 -18.98 2.02 15.71
N SER A 129 -18.80 2.75 14.62
CA SER A 129 -19.90 2.97 13.68
C SER A 129 -20.47 1.64 13.21
N PRO A 130 -21.80 1.53 13.07
CA PRO A 130 -22.43 0.33 12.55
C PRO A 130 -21.95 0.06 11.12
N THR A 131 -21.85 -1.22 10.78
CA THR A 131 -21.59 -1.71 9.41
C THR A 131 -22.50 -2.88 9.13
N ASP A 132 -22.70 -3.22 7.87
CA ASP A 132 -23.46 -4.40 7.48
C ASP A 132 -22.82 -5.66 8.05
N VAL A 133 -23.65 -6.61 8.49
CA VAL A 133 -23.19 -7.92 8.93
C VAL A 133 -23.05 -8.81 7.71
N ASN A 134 -21.81 -9.00 7.26
CA ASN A 134 -21.51 -9.76 6.07
C ASN A 134 -21.16 -11.21 6.38
N ARG A 135 -21.68 -12.13 5.57
CA ARG A 135 -21.31 -13.56 5.58
C ARG A 135 -20.99 -13.95 4.13
N ASP A 136 -19.70 -14.12 3.84
CA ASP A 136 -19.25 -14.25 2.46
C ASP A 136 -18.00 -15.11 2.35
N THR A 137 -17.75 -15.63 1.14
CA THR A 137 -16.52 -16.32 0.74
C THR A 137 -16.03 -15.71 -0.55
N VAL A 138 -14.86 -15.05 -0.51
CA VAL A 138 -14.28 -14.34 -1.66
C VAL A 138 -13.10 -15.16 -2.20
N PRO A 139 -13.22 -15.73 -3.41
CA PRO A 139 -12.15 -16.53 -3.99
C PRO A 139 -10.97 -15.68 -4.48
N ALA A 140 -9.76 -16.26 -4.49
CA ALA A 140 -8.61 -15.65 -5.14
C ALA A 140 -8.80 -15.61 -6.67
N VAL A 141 -8.24 -14.58 -7.30
CA VAL A 141 -8.24 -14.43 -8.75
C VAL A 141 -6.88 -14.85 -9.30
N CYS A 142 -6.82 -16.02 -9.96
CA CYS A 142 -5.62 -16.48 -10.67
C CYS A 142 -5.99 -17.38 -11.85
N LYS A 143 -5.18 -17.34 -12.90
CA LYS A 143 -5.27 -18.28 -14.05
C LYS A 143 -4.49 -19.55 -13.74
N THR A 144 -3.29 -19.39 -13.21
CA THR A 144 -2.39 -20.49 -12.82
C THR A 144 -2.10 -20.39 -11.33
N ASP A 145 -2.62 -21.35 -10.56
CA ASP A 145 -2.40 -21.41 -9.12
C ASP A 145 -0.89 -21.56 -8.81
N PRO A 146 -0.26 -20.61 -8.13
CA PRO A 146 1.18 -20.68 -7.85
C PRO A 146 1.55 -21.83 -6.91
N ARG A 147 0.60 -22.42 -6.20
CA ARG A 147 0.83 -23.63 -5.39
C ARG A 147 1.15 -24.86 -6.23
N THR A 148 0.88 -24.82 -7.53
CA THR A 148 1.26 -25.88 -8.48
C THR A 148 2.69 -25.73 -8.99
N ILE A 149 3.33 -24.58 -8.75
CA ILE A 149 4.70 -24.28 -9.18
C ILE A 149 5.67 -24.65 -8.06
N SER A 150 6.63 -25.49 -8.34
CA SER A 150 7.63 -25.87 -7.33
C SER A 150 8.68 -24.77 -7.11
N PRO A 151 9.31 -24.67 -5.92
CA PRO A 151 10.44 -23.77 -5.73
C PRO A 151 11.58 -24.01 -6.73
N GLN A 152 11.74 -25.25 -7.22
CA GLN A 152 12.73 -25.56 -8.24
C GLN A 152 12.38 -24.95 -9.61
N ASP A 153 11.11 -24.95 -10.01
CA ASP A 153 10.68 -24.30 -11.26
C ASP A 153 10.84 -22.77 -11.17
N ILE A 154 10.58 -22.18 -10.00
CA ILE A 154 10.83 -20.76 -9.73
C ILE A 154 12.33 -20.45 -9.86
N LEU A 155 13.19 -21.33 -9.32
CA LEU A 155 14.65 -21.17 -9.40
C LEU A 155 15.17 -21.25 -10.83
N LEU A 156 14.67 -22.19 -11.62
CA LEU A 156 15.05 -22.31 -13.04
C LEU A 156 14.69 -21.06 -13.84
N LEU A 157 13.50 -20.47 -13.61
CA LEU A 157 13.13 -19.20 -14.24
C LEU A 157 14.03 -18.05 -13.81
N ALA A 158 14.32 -17.93 -12.52
CA ALA A 158 15.21 -16.88 -11.99
C ALA A 158 16.63 -17.01 -12.56
N GLU A 159 17.15 -18.24 -12.62
CA GLU A 159 18.48 -18.54 -13.14
C GLU A 159 18.59 -18.23 -14.64
N ASP A 160 17.67 -18.70 -15.48
CA ASP A 160 17.66 -18.40 -16.92
C ASP A 160 17.57 -16.89 -17.17
N THR A 161 16.68 -16.19 -16.44
CA THR A 161 16.54 -14.74 -16.53
C THR A 161 17.85 -14.04 -16.14
N SER A 162 18.46 -14.42 -15.01
CA SER A 162 19.70 -13.84 -14.52
C SER A 162 20.88 -14.05 -15.49
N LYS A 163 21.00 -15.26 -16.09
CA LYS A 163 22.00 -15.56 -17.13
C LYS A 163 21.87 -14.65 -18.34
N ARG A 164 20.64 -14.45 -18.82
CA ARG A 164 20.38 -13.61 -20.00
C ARG A 164 20.66 -12.14 -19.73
N VAL A 165 20.32 -11.64 -18.53
CA VAL A 165 20.66 -10.28 -18.11
C VAL A 165 22.17 -10.11 -18.00
N LYS A 166 22.88 -11.08 -17.39
CA LYS A 166 24.35 -11.04 -17.26
C LYS A 166 25.08 -11.06 -18.61
N GLY A 167 24.46 -11.68 -19.62
CA GLY A 167 25.01 -11.72 -20.98
C GLY A 167 24.98 -10.37 -21.72
N LEU A 168 24.29 -9.35 -21.20
CA LEU A 168 24.28 -8.01 -21.78
C LEU A 168 25.59 -7.28 -21.48
N SER A 169 26.22 -6.73 -22.53
CA SER A 169 27.48 -5.98 -22.38
C SER A 169 27.29 -4.76 -21.49
N GLY A 170 28.18 -4.57 -20.50
CA GLY A 170 28.14 -3.45 -19.55
C GLY A 170 27.41 -3.79 -18.23
N ILE A 171 26.72 -4.92 -18.12
CA ILE A 171 26.13 -5.37 -16.85
C ILE A 171 27.22 -6.00 -15.97
N GLN A 172 27.47 -5.36 -14.84
CA GLN A 172 28.48 -5.77 -13.87
C GLN A 172 27.93 -6.79 -12.86
N PHE A 173 26.66 -6.60 -12.46
CA PHE A 173 25.99 -7.44 -11.48
C PHE A 173 24.48 -7.50 -11.74
N ASN A 174 23.86 -8.63 -11.41
CA ASN A 174 22.40 -8.72 -11.31
C ASN A 174 21.95 -9.73 -10.24
N ASP A 175 20.81 -9.46 -9.62
CA ASP A 175 20.06 -10.37 -8.74
C ASP A 175 18.59 -10.40 -9.20
N ILE A 176 18.10 -11.59 -9.46
CA ILE A 176 16.71 -11.83 -9.85
C ILE A 176 16.06 -12.66 -8.74
N THR A 177 15.05 -12.07 -8.09
CA THR A 177 14.29 -12.76 -7.04
C THR A 177 12.82 -12.85 -7.42
N VAL A 178 12.26 -14.03 -7.34
CA VAL A 178 10.85 -14.31 -7.65
C VAL A 178 10.17 -14.90 -6.42
N TYR A 179 8.98 -14.44 -6.13
CA TYR A 179 8.15 -15.08 -5.11
C TYR A 179 6.67 -15.08 -5.50
N THR A 180 5.97 -16.07 -4.95
CA THR A 180 4.52 -16.19 -5.00
C THR A 180 4.00 -16.37 -3.59
N GLN A 181 2.83 -15.85 -3.29
CA GLN A 181 2.18 -16.02 -2.00
C GLN A 181 0.69 -16.28 -2.20
N SER A 182 0.20 -17.35 -1.62
CA SER A 182 -1.24 -17.62 -1.49
C SER A 182 -1.64 -17.40 -0.04
N MET A 183 -2.70 -16.64 0.18
CA MET A 183 -3.20 -16.28 1.52
C MET A 183 -4.68 -16.61 1.64
N GLY A 184 -5.09 -17.03 2.83
CA GLY A 184 -6.49 -17.10 3.26
C GLY A 184 -6.67 -16.32 4.54
N GLU A 185 -7.65 -15.43 4.56
CA GLU A 185 -8.04 -14.62 5.71
C GLU A 185 -9.43 -15.03 6.18
N LEU A 186 -9.62 -15.19 7.48
CA LEU A 186 -10.91 -15.42 8.13
C LEU A 186 -11.19 -14.28 9.10
N PHE A 187 -12.37 -13.70 9.01
CA PHE A 187 -12.92 -12.75 9.96
C PHE A 187 -14.21 -13.28 10.57
N ALA A 188 -14.34 -13.19 11.90
CA ALA A 188 -15.59 -13.44 12.60
C ALA A 188 -15.81 -12.39 13.70
N SER A 189 -17.06 -12.02 13.96
CA SER A 189 -17.41 -11.07 15.01
C SER A 189 -18.64 -11.47 15.82
N THR A 190 -18.76 -10.92 17.01
CA THR A 190 -19.97 -11.08 17.87
C THR A 190 -21.22 -10.41 17.30
N ASP A 191 -21.08 -9.54 16.29
CA ASP A 191 -22.19 -8.97 15.52
C ASP A 191 -22.78 -10.00 14.52
N GLY A 192 -22.09 -11.14 14.29
CA GLY A 192 -22.53 -12.23 13.40
C GLY A 192 -21.87 -12.22 12.02
N ALA A 193 -20.89 -11.35 11.77
CA ALA A 193 -20.12 -11.41 10.53
C ALA A 193 -19.23 -12.66 10.49
N LEU A 194 -19.13 -13.27 9.31
CA LEU A 194 -18.30 -14.44 9.04
C LEU A 194 -17.83 -14.40 7.59
N ILE A 195 -16.57 -14.03 7.37
CA ILE A 195 -16.01 -13.75 6.05
C ILE A 195 -14.71 -14.52 5.90
N ASP A 196 -14.54 -15.20 4.78
CA ASP A 196 -13.26 -15.71 4.34
C ASP A 196 -12.89 -15.14 2.96
N GLN A 197 -11.67 -14.62 2.85
CA GLN A 197 -11.13 -14.06 1.61
C GLN A 197 -9.82 -14.75 1.27
N TYR A 198 -9.60 -14.97 -0.02
CA TYR A 198 -8.40 -15.61 -0.53
C TYR A 198 -7.67 -14.69 -1.51
N PHE A 199 -6.36 -14.66 -1.41
CA PHE A 199 -5.49 -13.82 -2.21
C PHE A 199 -4.34 -14.62 -2.79
N THR A 200 -3.91 -14.19 -3.97
CA THR A 200 -2.73 -14.75 -4.63
C THR A 200 -1.89 -13.61 -5.14
N TYR A 201 -0.62 -13.60 -4.81
CA TYR A 201 0.34 -12.57 -5.21
C TYR A 201 1.52 -13.21 -5.91
N THR A 202 1.96 -12.64 -7.03
CA THR A 202 3.19 -13.03 -7.72
C THR A 202 4.00 -11.80 -8.03
N GLN A 203 5.31 -11.87 -7.76
CA GLN A 203 6.24 -10.75 -7.99
C GLN A 203 7.61 -11.25 -8.44
N GLY A 204 8.17 -10.54 -9.40
CA GLY A 204 9.57 -10.66 -9.81
C GLY A 204 10.33 -9.38 -9.53
N ASN A 205 11.41 -9.45 -8.77
CA ASN A 205 12.32 -8.36 -8.46
C ASN A 205 13.58 -8.46 -9.31
N VAL A 206 14.05 -7.34 -9.78
CA VAL A 206 15.22 -7.22 -10.64
C VAL A 206 16.14 -6.14 -10.08
N TYR A 207 17.32 -6.52 -9.67
CA TYR A 207 18.38 -5.59 -9.30
C TYR A 207 19.54 -5.75 -10.29
N VAL A 208 20.00 -4.64 -10.85
CA VAL A 208 21.12 -4.62 -11.78
C VAL A 208 22.09 -3.49 -11.45
N VAL A 209 23.38 -3.74 -11.72
CA VAL A 209 24.44 -2.73 -11.74
C VAL A 209 25.03 -2.69 -13.13
N ALA A 210 24.98 -1.54 -13.79
CA ALA A 210 25.54 -1.29 -15.10
C ALA A 210 26.74 -0.33 -15.01
N ALA A 211 27.69 -0.48 -15.90
CA ALA A 211 28.83 0.42 -16.05
C ALA A 211 28.83 1.04 -17.45
N GLY A 212 28.90 2.37 -17.50
CA GLY A 212 28.94 3.16 -18.73
C GLY A 212 29.91 4.33 -18.64
N LYS A 213 29.80 5.28 -19.57
CA LYS A 213 30.74 6.43 -19.73
C LYS A 213 30.72 7.37 -18.51
N GLU A 214 29.60 7.54 -17.87
CA GLU A 214 29.42 8.45 -16.74
C GLU A 214 29.52 7.70 -15.39
N GLY A 215 29.97 6.44 -15.38
CA GLY A 215 30.21 5.62 -14.20
C GLY A 215 29.22 4.48 -14.02
N HIS A 216 29.09 4.01 -12.77
CA HIS A 216 28.16 2.93 -12.45
C HIS A 216 26.75 3.46 -12.15
N GLN A 217 25.74 2.66 -12.51
CA GLN A 217 24.34 2.93 -12.18
C GLN A 217 23.70 1.65 -11.65
N GLU A 218 23.09 1.78 -10.49
CA GLU A 218 22.22 0.75 -9.91
C GLU A 218 20.77 1.01 -10.29
N LEU A 219 20.02 -0.06 -10.55
CA LEU A 219 18.58 0.04 -10.75
C LEU A 219 17.90 -1.16 -10.11
N TYR A 220 16.94 -0.90 -9.24
CA TYR A 220 16.04 -1.89 -8.63
C TYR A 220 14.63 -1.62 -9.09
N GLU A 221 14.03 -2.60 -9.76
CA GLU A 221 12.68 -2.55 -10.26
C GLU A 221 11.96 -3.88 -9.99
N TYR A 222 10.64 -3.86 -10.04
CA TYR A 222 9.84 -5.09 -9.91
C TYR A 222 8.57 -5.06 -10.76
N ILE A 223 8.11 -6.25 -11.13
CA ILE A 223 6.77 -6.47 -11.67
C ILE A 223 6.00 -7.36 -10.70
N GLY A 224 4.70 -7.14 -10.59
CA GLY A 224 3.85 -7.96 -9.73
C GLY A 224 2.39 -7.63 -9.90
N ASP A 225 1.54 -8.57 -9.47
CA ASP A 225 0.10 -8.36 -9.41
C ASP A 225 -0.52 -9.30 -8.37
N GLN A 226 -1.75 -9.00 -7.97
CA GLN A 226 -2.60 -9.89 -7.16
C GLN A 226 -3.27 -10.93 -8.07
N ARG A 227 -2.42 -11.80 -8.62
CA ARG A 227 -2.77 -12.89 -9.54
C ARG A 227 -1.78 -14.03 -9.37
N GLY A 228 -1.99 -15.12 -10.12
CA GLY A 228 -1.16 -16.31 -10.10
C GLY A 228 0.15 -16.19 -10.89
N TRP A 229 0.69 -17.36 -11.27
CA TRP A 229 1.97 -17.46 -11.96
C TRP A 229 2.00 -16.74 -13.32
N GLU A 230 0.86 -16.55 -13.95
CA GLU A 230 0.69 -15.83 -15.24
C GLU A 230 1.25 -14.41 -15.21
N VAL A 231 1.41 -13.80 -14.04
CA VAL A 231 1.97 -12.43 -13.88
C VAL A 231 3.36 -12.33 -14.48
N ILE A 232 4.21 -13.31 -14.19
CA ILE A 232 5.64 -13.30 -14.58
C ILE A 232 5.95 -14.23 -15.75
N SER A 233 5.13 -15.27 -15.97
CA SER A 233 5.32 -16.19 -17.09
C SER A 233 4.72 -15.69 -18.40
N GLU A 234 3.55 -15.05 -18.35
CA GLU A 234 2.80 -14.60 -19.53
C GLU A 234 2.73 -13.08 -19.66
N GLY A 235 3.14 -12.33 -18.64
CA GLY A 235 3.07 -10.87 -18.63
C GLY A 235 1.67 -10.32 -18.32
N VAL A 236 0.84 -11.06 -17.58
CA VAL A 236 -0.49 -10.60 -17.15
C VAL A 236 -0.33 -9.62 -15.98
N ASN A 237 0.16 -8.43 -16.29
CA ASN A 237 0.41 -7.33 -15.36
C ASN A 237 0.27 -5.98 -16.08
N VAL A 238 0.36 -4.87 -15.35
CA VAL A 238 0.18 -3.51 -15.90
C VAL A 238 1.18 -3.15 -17.00
N GLN A 239 2.33 -3.80 -17.04
CA GLN A 239 3.40 -3.54 -18.01
C GLN A 239 3.28 -4.41 -19.26
N GLY A 240 2.46 -5.48 -19.22
CA GLY A 240 2.19 -6.36 -20.35
C GLY A 240 3.38 -7.20 -20.79
N VAL A 241 4.35 -7.46 -19.90
CA VAL A 241 5.59 -8.19 -20.22
C VAL A 241 5.89 -9.27 -19.19
N ASN A 242 6.50 -10.37 -19.61
CA ASN A 242 6.98 -11.42 -18.71
C ASN A 242 8.25 -10.99 -17.96
N LEU A 243 8.69 -11.81 -17.01
CA LEU A 243 9.86 -11.50 -16.17
C LEU A 243 11.14 -11.27 -16.98
N LEU A 244 11.39 -12.09 -18.00
CA LEU A 244 12.61 -11.98 -18.81
C LEU A 244 12.66 -10.67 -19.60
N ASP A 245 11.59 -10.31 -20.28
CA ASP A 245 11.53 -9.08 -21.07
C ASP A 245 11.55 -7.85 -20.18
N PHE A 246 10.90 -7.93 -19.00
CA PHE A 246 11.01 -6.91 -17.96
C PHE A 246 12.45 -6.72 -17.49
N SER A 247 13.14 -7.82 -17.16
CA SER A 247 14.52 -7.77 -16.64
C SER A 247 15.50 -7.22 -17.67
N LYS A 248 15.34 -7.56 -18.95
CA LYS A 248 16.12 -6.98 -20.04
C LYS A 248 15.91 -5.48 -20.13
N ARG A 249 14.67 -5.01 -20.10
CA ARG A 249 14.37 -3.57 -20.12
C ARG A 249 15.00 -2.84 -18.94
N VAL A 250 14.93 -3.41 -17.72
CA VAL A 250 15.57 -2.82 -16.52
C VAL A 250 17.10 -2.72 -16.73
N ALA A 251 17.73 -3.74 -17.31
CA ALA A 251 19.15 -3.74 -17.62
C ALA A 251 19.51 -2.69 -18.68
N GLU A 252 18.72 -2.57 -19.75
CA GLU A 252 18.89 -1.55 -20.79
C GLU A 252 18.73 -0.13 -20.22
N ASP A 253 17.77 0.06 -19.31
CA ASP A 253 17.56 1.32 -18.62
C ASP A 253 18.74 1.68 -17.70
N ALA A 254 19.30 0.71 -16.98
CA ALA A 254 20.50 0.91 -16.16
C ALA A 254 21.73 1.28 -17.02
N LEU A 255 21.90 0.63 -18.18
CA LEU A 255 22.95 0.95 -19.16
C LEU A 255 22.79 2.37 -19.72
N ALA A 256 21.58 2.75 -20.14
CA ALA A 256 21.31 4.10 -20.64
C ALA A 256 21.58 5.18 -19.57
N LEU A 257 21.20 4.89 -18.31
CA LEU A 257 21.46 5.79 -17.19
C LEU A 257 22.93 5.86 -16.81
N SER A 258 23.72 4.78 -16.99
CA SER A 258 25.16 4.79 -16.75
C SER A 258 25.95 5.63 -17.76
N ASP A 259 25.36 5.89 -18.94
CA ASP A 259 25.87 6.80 -19.96
C ASP A 259 25.30 8.23 -19.84
N ALA A 260 24.25 8.42 -19.05
CA ALA A 260 23.56 9.70 -18.91
C ALA A 260 24.25 10.60 -17.87
N LYS A 261 24.35 11.90 -18.19
CA LYS A 261 24.89 12.90 -17.27
C LYS A 261 24.00 13.04 -16.03
N PRO A 262 24.59 13.33 -14.85
CA PRO A 262 23.80 13.63 -13.66
C PRO A 262 22.99 14.92 -13.86
N PHE A 263 21.75 14.92 -13.40
CA PHE A 263 20.89 16.10 -13.45
C PHE A 263 21.37 17.15 -12.44
N ARG A 264 21.40 18.42 -12.85
CA ARG A 264 21.66 19.56 -11.95
C ARG A 264 20.36 20.21 -11.56
N SER A 265 20.19 20.48 -10.25
CA SER A 265 18.98 21.10 -9.70
C SER A 265 18.64 22.42 -10.40
N THR A 266 17.34 22.67 -10.60
CA THR A 266 16.86 23.97 -11.08
C THR A 266 16.79 24.97 -9.94
N GLU A 267 17.17 26.24 -10.20
CA GLU A 267 17.09 27.31 -9.20
C GLU A 267 15.64 27.77 -8.93
N LYS A 268 14.79 27.65 -9.94
CA LYS A 268 13.39 28.11 -9.91
C LYS A 268 12.45 26.95 -10.28
N GLU A 269 11.18 27.14 -9.99
CA GLU A 269 10.13 26.27 -10.51
C GLU A 269 10.07 26.32 -12.03
N VAL A 270 9.92 25.16 -12.63
CA VAL A 270 9.84 24.94 -14.08
C VAL A 270 8.60 24.10 -14.39
N VAL A 271 8.25 24.03 -15.66
CA VAL A 271 7.21 23.11 -16.13
C VAL A 271 7.75 21.68 -16.03
N VAL A 272 7.00 20.81 -15.36
CA VAL A 272 7.29 19.39 -15.23
C VAL A 272 6.11 18.57 -15.75
N VAL A 273 6.43 17.49 -16.43
CA VAL A 273 5.49 16.44 -16.81
C VAL A 273 5.90 15.17 -16.11
N THR A 274 4.97 14.58 -15.36
CA THR A 274 5.18 13.31 -14.65
C THR A 274 4.36 12.22 -15.32
N ASP A 275 4.98 11.05 -15.58
CA ASP A 275 4.32 9.93 -16.23
C ASP A 275 3.44 9.12 -15.24
N PRO A 276 2.59 8.20 -15.74
CA PRO A 276 1.78 7.35 -14.87
C PRO A 276 2.58 6.54 -13.85
N TYR A 277 3.81 6.11 -14.19
CA TYR A 277 4.64 5.32 -13.29
C TYR A 277 5.27 6.20 -12.18
N PHE A 278 5.69 7.43 -12.49
CA PHE A 278 6.09 8.42 -11.47
C PHE A 278 4.93 8.75 -10.54
N ASN A 279 3.72 8.93 -11.11
CA ASN A 279 2.51 9.31 -10.37
C ASN A 279 2.01 8.21 -9.43
N THR A 280 2.51 6.99 -9.54
CA THR A 280 2.30 5.92 -8.57
C THR A 280 2.80 6.35 -7.19
N LEU A 281 4.03 6.81 -7.09
CA LEU A 281 4.61 7.26 -5.82
C LEU A 281 4.06 8.63 -5.40
N LEU A 282 3.78 9.50 -6.37
CA LEU A 282 3.16 10.80 -6.09
C LEU A 282 1.78 10.64 -5.45
N SER A 283 0.88 9.82 -6.03
CA SER A 283 -0.44 9.55 -5.46
C SER A 283 -0.34 8.87 -4.08
N HIS A 284 0.65 8.02 -3.89
CA HIS A 284 0.92 7.35 -2.62
C HIS A 284 1.25 8.34 -1.51
N GLU A 285 2.23 9.23 -1.75
CA GLU A 285 2.82 10.07 -0.71
C GLU A 285 2.01 11.33 -0.41
N ILE A 286 1.53 12.04 -1.44
CA ILE A 286 0.89 13.34 -1.23
C ILE A 286 -0.65 13.27 -1.19
N ILE A 287 -1.23 12.12 -1.61
CA ILE A 287 -2.68 11.88 -1.50
C ILE A 287 -2.95 10.77 -0.48
N GLY A 288 -2.50 9.55 -0.72
CA GLY A 288 -2.91 8.38 0.05
C GLY A 288 -2.67 8.52 1.56
N HIS A 289 -1.45 8.71 1.97
CA HIS A 289 -1.10 8.80 3.38
C HIS A 289 -1.71 10.00 4.13
N PRO A 290 -1.80 11.22 3.58
CA PRO A 290 -2.49 12.32 4.24
C PRO A 290 -3.99 12.10 4.43
N MET A 291 -4.60 11.18 3.67
CA MET A 291 -6.03 10.87 3.74
C MET A 291 -6.39 9.75 4.73
N GLU A 292 -5.42 9.20 5.45
CA GLU A 292 -5.65 8.17 6.49
C GLU A 292 -6.13 8.84 7.79
N ALA A 293 -7.37 8.54 8.24
CA ALA A 293 -8.01 9.24 9.36
C ALA A 293 -7.29 9.08 10.71
N ASP A 294 -6.54 8.01 10.94
CA ASP A 294 -5.70 7.86 12.12
C ASP A 294 -4.53 8.85 12.14
N ARG A 295 -3.97 9.21 10.97
CA ARG A 295 -2.99 10.30 10.84
C ARG A 295 -3.64 11.66 10.99
N VAL A 296 -4.82 11.85 10.37
CA VAL A 296 -5.64 13.06 10.49
C VAL A 296 -5.96 13.36 11.96
N LEU A 297 -6.40 12.37 12.72
CA LEU A 297 -6.75 12.47 14.13
C LEU A 297 -5.55 12.30 15.09
N LYS A 298 -4.33 12.11 14.58
CA LYS A 298 -3.09 11.93 15.34
C LYS A 298 -3.07 10.68 16.23
N TYR A 299 -3.78 9.63 15.82
CA TYR A 299 -3.74 8.33 16.51
C TYR A 299 -2.52 7.51 16.11
N GLU A 300 -2.04 7.69 14.87
CA GLU A 300 -0.84 7.04 14.35
C GLU A 300 0.07 8.09 13.70
N THR A 301 1.17 8.43 14.36
CA THR A 301 2.07 9.51 13.94
C THR A 301 3.50 9.05 13.62
N ALA A 302 3.76 7.73 13.64
CA ALA A 302 5.07 7.20 13.28
C ALA A 302 5.37 7.41 11.78
N TYR A 303 6.64 7.63 11.45
CA TYR A 303 7.17 7.72 10.08
C TYR A 303 6.42 8.73 9.18
N ALA A 304 6.63 10.00 9.39
CA ALA A 304 5.92 11.09 8.69
C ALA A 304 4.38 10.93 8.82
N GLY A 305 3.93 10.78 10.06
CA GLY A 305 2.58 10.34 10.42
C GLY A 305 1.55 11.42 10.57
N ARG A 306 1.79 12.66 10.10
CA ARG A 306 0.82 13.75 10.16
C ARG A 306 0.19 14.01 8.79
N SER A 307 -0.96 14.69 8.81
CA SER A 307 -1.64 15.14 7.61
C SER A 307 -1.64 16.67 7.55
N TRP A 308 -1.19 17.23 6.44
CA TRP A 308 -1.27 18.67 6.17
C TRP A 308 -2.71 19.16 5.97
N LEU A 309 -3.65 18.26 5.70
CA LEU A 309 -5.05 18.56 5.40
C LEU A 309 -5.92 18.84 6.64
N PHE A 310 -5.41 18.52 7.83
CA PHE A 310 -6.21 18.58 9.05
C PHE A 310 -5.35 18.89 10.28
N ARG A 311 -5.44 20.09 10.80
CA ARG A 311 -4.79 20.48 12.06
C ARG A 311 -5.65 20.11 13.27
N ASN A 312 -6.94 20.39 13.20
CA ASN A 312 -7.95 20.06 14.22
C ASN A 312 -9.36 20.21 13.60
N PHE A 313 -10.42 19.91 14.37
CA PHE A 313 -11.82 19.98 13.89
C PHE A 313 -12.26 21.39 13.43
N ASN A 314 -11.68 22.44 13.98
CA ASN A 314 -12.01 23.83 13.62
C ASN A 314 -11.10 24.38 12.49
N GLU A 315 -9.95 23.76 12.30
CA GLU A 315 -8.93 24.17 11.35
C GLU A 315 -8.54 23.01 10.44
N ASN A 316 -9.26 22.84 9.34
CA ASN A 316 -9.05 21.79 8.34
C ASN A 316 -9.49 22.25 6.94
N TYR A 317 -9.19 21.42 5.95
CA TYR A 317 -9.50 21.71 4.54
C TYR A 317 -10.73 20.98 4.00
N LEU A 318 -11.51 20.27 4.82
CA LEU A 318 -12.75 19.63 4.34
C LEU A 318 -13.68 20.66 3.69
N GLY A 319 -14.15 20.36 2.49
CA GLY A 319 -14.99 21.25 1.68
C GLY A 319 -14.26 22.42 1.02
N LYS A 320 -12.93 22.54 1.21
CA LYS A 320 -12.11 23.62 0.62
C LYS A 320 -11.33 23.13 -0.60
N GLN A 321 -10.93 24.06 -1.44
CA GLN A 321 -10.06 23.79 -2.57
C GLN A 321 -8.63 23.53 -2.09
N VAL A 322 -8.05 22.40 -2.51
CA VAL A 322 -6.68 21.95 -2.18
C VAL A 322 -5.88 21.54 -3.42
N ALA A 323 -6.54 21.54 -4.59
CA ALA A 323 -5.92 21.20 -5.86
C ALA A 323 -6.58 21.98 -7.01
N SER A 324 -5.97 21.95 -8.19
CA SER A 324 -6.58 22.41 -9.44
C SER A 324 -7.94 21.74 -9.68
N PRO A 325 -8.94 22.41 -10.25
CA PRO A 325 -10.23 21.79 -10.62
C PRO A 325 -10.12 20.61 -11.59
N LEU A 326 -8.96 20.42 -12.23
CA LEU A 326 -8.67 19.25 -13.08
C LEU A 326 -8.36 18.00 -12.25
N ILE A 327 -8.03 18.14 -10.98
CA ILE A 327 -7.62 17.03 -10.12
C ILE A 327 -8.83 16.42 -9.40
N THR A 328 -8.99 15.13 -9.61
CA THR A 328 -9.86 14.25 -8.83
C THR A 328 -9.03 13.06 -8.37
N THR A 329 -9.12 12.70 -7.08
CA THR A 329 -8.37 11.57 -6.50
C THR A 329 -9.27 10.71 -5.63
N TYR A 330 -9.03 9.41 -5.63
CA TYR A 330 -9.81 8.47 -4.82
C TYR A 330 -8.99 7.23 -4.45
N SER A 331 -9.42 6.53 -3.41
CA SER A 331 -9.01 5.16 -3.10
C SER A 331 -10.16 4.21 -3.38
N ASP A 332 -9.90 3.12 -4.08
CA ASP A 332 -10.93 2.16 -4.45
C ASP A 332 -10.39 0.72 -4.37
N PRO A 333 -10.81 -0.07 -3.35
CA PRO A 333 -10.38 -1.45 -3.21
C PRO A 333 -11.00 -2.41 -4.24
N SER A 334 -11.98 -1.98 -5.03
CA SER A 334 -12.57 -2.79 -6.10
C SER A 334 -11.70 -2.83 -7.36
N LEU A 335 -10.76 -1.89 -7.52
CA LEU A 335 -9.85 -1.87 -8.64
C LEU A 335 -8.86 -3.04 -8.55
N PRO A 336 -8.60 -3.76 -9.66
CA PRO A 336 -7.70 -4.91 -9.67
C PRO A 336 -6.25 -4.49 -9.37
N GLY A 337 -5.47 -5.43 -8.86
CA GLY A 337 -4.06 -5.25 -8.51
C GLY A 337 -3.79 -5.41 -7.00
N TYR A 338 -2.60 -5.05 -6.57
CA TYR A 338 -2.11 -5.29 -5.19
C TYR A 338 -2.98 -4.69 -4.08
N GLY A 339 -3.74 -3.64 -4.37
CA GLY A 339 -4.61 -2.99 -3.39
C GLY A 339 -6.03 -3.57 -3.30
N HIS A 340 -6.35 -4.60 -4.09
CA HIS A 340 -7.69 -5.15 -4.16
C HIS A 340 -8.07 -5.99 -2.93
N TYR A 341 -9.26 -5.77 -2.41
CA TYR A 341 -9.96 -6.62 -1.43
C TYR A 341 -11.46 -6.30 -1.44
N VAL A 342 -12.29 -7.20 -0.91
CA VAL A 342 -13.73 -6.97 -0.77
C VAL A 342 -14.08 -6.46 0.62
N TYR A 343 -13.47 -7.02 1.66
CA TYR A 343 -13.70 -6.65 3.06
C TYR A 343 -12.40 -6.28 3.75
N ASP A 344 -12.47 -5.29 4.64
CA ASP A 344 -11.36 -4.94 5.53
C ASP A 344 -11.31 -5.84 6.78
N HIS A 345 -10.35 -5.60 7.66
CA HIS A 345 -10.16 -6.38 8.88
C HIS A 345 -11.13 -6.02 10.04
N GLU A 346 -12.19 -5.25 9.75
CA GLU A 346 -13.36 -5.05 10.62
C GLU A 346 -14.64 -5.67 10.02
N GLY A 347 -14.50 -6.45 8.93
CA GLY A 347 -15.61 -7.03 8.19
C GLY A 347 -16.47 -5.98 7.43
N THR A 348 -15.95 -4.77 7.28
CA THR A 348 -16.59 -3.70 6.53
C THR A 348 -16.28 -3.85 5.05
N LYS A 349 -17.32 -3.83 4.21
CA LYS A 349 -17.13 -3.88 2.76
C LYS A 349 -16.39 -2.64 2.28
N GLY A 350 -15.31 -2.85 1.53
CA GLY A 350 -14.52 -1.79 0.93
C GLY A 350 -15.34 -0.95 -0.04
N LYS A 351 -15.22 0.37 0.05
CA LYS A 351 -15.93 1.34 -0.79
C LYS A 351 -14.94 2.28 -1.45
N LYS A 352 -15.34 2.84 -2.58
CA LYS A 352 -14.61 3.94 -3.19
C LYS A 352 -14.68 5.17 -2.28
N VAL A 353 -13.52 5.67 -1.86
CA VAL A 353 -13.36 6.86 -1.01
C VAL A 353 -12.92 8.01 -1.89
N MET A 354 -13.77 9.00 -2.10
CA MET A 354 -13.46 10.18 -2.89
C MET A 354 -12.68 11.19 -2.06
N HIS A 355 -11.36 11.27 -2.24
CA HIS A 355 -10.51 12.16 -1.47
C HIS A 355 -10.63 13.61 -1.92
N ILE A 356 -10.39 13.84 -3.20
CA ILE A 356 -10.49 15.17 -3.84
C ILE A 356 -11.39 15.03 -5.05
N GLU A 357 -12.41 15.86 -5.15
CA GLU A 357 -13.29 15.91 -6.30
C GLU A 357 -13.21 17.28 -6.93
N ARG A 358 -12.71 17.35 -8.16
CA ARG A 358 -12.51 18.61 -8.90
C ARG A 358 -11.82 19.70 -8.06
N GLY A 359 -10.75 19.32 -7.40
CA GLY A 359 -9.93 20.19 -6.55
C GLY A 359 -10.41 20.37 -5.10
N ILE A 360 -11.61 19.90 -4.75
CA ILE A 360 -12.20 20.08 -3.42
C ILE A 360 -11.99 18.83 -2.55
N LEU A 361 -11.44 18.99 -1.34
CA LEU A 361 -11.28 17.91 -0.36
C LEU A 361 -12.65 17.42 0.13
N LYS A 362 -12.90 16.11 0.06
CA LYS A 362 -14.19 15.48 0.38
C LYS A 362 -14.14 14.60 1.62
N GLU A 363 -13.34 13.54 1.61
CA GLU A 363 -13.37 12.54 2.68
C GLU A 363 -12.04 11.84 2.90
N PHE A 364 -11.92 11.18 4.06
CA PHE A 364 -10.76 10.43 4.50
C PHE A 364 -11.06 8.93 4.55
N MET A 365 -10.03 8.11 4.35
CA MET A 365 -10.09 6.68 4.68
C MET A 365 -10.28 6.51 6.18
N ASN A 366 -11.14 5.58 6.60
CA ASN A 366 -11.50 5.45 8.00
C ASN A 366 -11.66 3.99 8.45
N SER A 367 -11.62 3.76 9.78
CA SER A 367 -12.09 2.58 10.47
C SER A 367 -13.48 2.82 11.06
N ARG A 368 -14.16 1.80 11.59
CA ARG A 368 -15.43 1.97 12.33
C ARG A 368 -15.29 2.96 13.48
N GLN A 369 -14.14 2.96 14.18
CA GLN A 369 -13.88 3.89 15.28
C GLN A 369 -13.70 5.33 14.81
N THR A 370 -12.84 5.56 13.81
CA THR A 370 -12.61 6.93 13.31
C THR A 370 -13.80 7.48 12.54
N ALA A 371 -14.60 6.63 11.91
CA ALA A 371 -15.86 7.00 11.29
C ALA A 371 -16.86 7.54 12.34
N SER A 372 -16.97 6.87 13.50
CA SER A 372 -17.77 7.37 14.62
C SER A 372 -17.32 8.74 15.11
N LEU A 373 -16.00 8.95 15.25
CA LEU A 373 -15.43 10.24 15.67
C LEU A 373 -15.65 11.38 14.67
N LEU A 374 -15.60 11.05 13.38
CA LEU A 374 -15.80 12.01 12.29
C LEU A 374 -17.29 12.24 11.97
N GLY A 375 -18.19 11.40 12.49
CA GLY A 375 -19.64 11.46 12.21
C GLY A 375 -19.99 11.03 10.78
N VAL A 376 -19.23 10.07 10.22
CA VAL A 376 -19.40 9.55 8.84
C VAL A 376 -19.58 8.02 8.85
N ALA A 377 -19.96 7.45 7.72
CA ALA A 377 -20.02 6.00 7.56
C ALA A 377 -18.62 5.37 7.42
N PRO A 378 -18.41 4.13 7.89
CA PRO A 378 -17.17 3.39 7.64
C PRO A 378 -17.05 3.04 6.16
N ASN A 379 -15.79 3.08 5.65
CA ASN A 379 -15.50 2.88 4.24
C ASN A 379 -14.57 1.69 3.95
N GLY A 380 -14.31 0.86 4.97
CA GLY A 380 -13.60 -0.40 4.78
C GLY A 380 -12.12 -0.20 4.46
N SER A 381 -11.40 0.61 5.25
CA SER A 381 -9.99 0.92 5.02
C SER A 381 -9.07 0.49 6.18
N TYR A 382 -9.48 -0.45 7.03
CA TYR A 382 -8.78 -0.84 8.25
C TYR A 382 -8.15 -2.23 8.11
N THR A 383 -6.83 -2.31 7.89
CA THR A 383 -6.12 -3.56 7.60
C THR A 383 -4.79 -3.66 8.35
N ALA A 384 -4.31 -4.88 8.61
CA ALA A 384 -3.01 -5.19 9.21
C ALA A 384 -2.11 -5.93 8.21
N THR A 385 -0.82 -6.06 8.53
CA THR A 385 0.14 -6.86 7.74
C THR A 385 -0.13 -8.36 7.85
N ASP A 386 -0.58 -8.81 9.02
CA ASP A 386 -1.10 -10.13 9.32
C ASP A 386 -2.06 -10.04 10.53
N ALA A 387 -2.78 -11.11 10.84
CA ALA A 387 -3.79 -11.10 11.87
C ALA A 387 -3.26 -10.83 13.29
N SER A 388 -1.99 -11.08 13.59
CA SER A 388 -1.43 -10.86 14.93
C SER A 388 -1.25 -9.40 15.30
N PHE A 389 -1.24 -8.48 14.31
CA PHE A 389 -1.12 -7.04 14.54
C PHE A 389 -2.47 -6.36 14.73
N VAL A 390 -2.45 -5.25 15.47
CA VAL A 390 -3.58 -4.32 15.48
C VAL A 390 -3.70 -3.66 14.12
N PRO A 391 -4.86 -3.70 13.45
CA PRO A 391 -5.02 -3.05 12.16
C PRO A 391 -4.82 -1.54 12.24
N LEU A 392 -4.46 -0.95 11.12
CA LEU A 392 -4.30 0.48 10.90
C LEU A 392 -5.16 0.90 9.70
N ILE A 393 -5.47 2.19 9.60
CA ILE A 393 -6.10 2.70 8.39
C ILE A 393 -5.05 2.71 7.28
N ARG A 394 -5.36 2.05 6.17
CA ARG A 394 -4.41 1.85 5.06
C ARG A 394 -5.09 2.12 3.72
N MET A 395 -4.30 2.65 2.81
CA MET A 395 -4.69 2.71 1.40
C MET A 395 -5.05 1.33 0.86
N SER A 396 -5.90 1.32 -0.15
CA SER A 396 -6.13 0.20 -1.08
C SER A 396 -5.43 0.51 -2.42
N THR A 397 -6.21 0.86 -3.43
CA THR A 397 -5.72 1.41 -4.70
C THR A 397 -6.03 2.90 -4.73
N THR A 398 -5.00 3.75 -4.58
CA THR A 398 -5.14 5.22 -4.52
C THR A 398 -4.60 5.85 -5.80
N VAL A 399 -5.43 6.68 -6.46
CA VAL A 399 -5.12 7.16 -7.79
C VAL A 399 -5.52 8.62 -8.03
N PHE A 400 -4.83 9.26 -8.97
CA PHE A 400 -5.37 10.40 -9.71
C PHE A 400 -6.31 9.87 -10.81
N ALA A 401 -7.51 10.42 -10.90
CA ALA A 401 -8.47 10.05 -11.94
C ALA A 401 -7.96 10.46 -13.34
N PRO A 402 -8.33 9.72 -14.40
CA PRO A 402 -7.96 10.09 -15.76
C PRO A 402 -8.60 11.42 -16.18
N GLY A 403 -7.84 12.22 -16.93
CA GLY A 403 -8.30 13.37 -17.66
C GLY A 403 -8.67 13.04 -19.11
N THR A 404 -8.66 14.06 -19.95
CA THR A 404 -9.03 13.94 -21.36
C THR A 404 -7.91 14.27 -22.35
N SER A 405 -6.78 14.80 -21.84
CA SER A 405 -5.70 15.27 -22.70
C SER A 405 -4.83 14.12 -23.22
N ASP A 406 -4.45 14.19 -24.48
CA ASP A 406 -3.45 13.29 -25.03
C ASP A 406 -2.06 13.62 -24.44
N PRO A 407 -1.35 12.67 -23.83
CA PRO A 407 -0.02 12.89 -23.27
C PRO A 407 0.99 13.48 -24.27
N LYS A 408 0.90 13.12 -25.55
CA LYS A 408 1.74 13.70 -26.60
C LYS A 408 1.48 15.18 -26.81
N LYS A 409 0.20 15.63 -26.72
CA LYS A 409 -0.15 17.05 -26.79
C LYS A 409 0.31 17.77 -25.55
N ILE A 410 0.17 17.16 -24.35
CA ILE A 410 0.68 17.75 -23.11
C ILE A 410 2.16 18.10 -23.23
N ILE A 411 2.98 17.21 -23.80
CA ILE A 411 4.41 17.42 -24.03
C ILE A 411 4.65 18.41 -25.18
N GLY A 412 3.89 18.26 -26.28
CA GLY A 412 4.02 19.07 -27.49
C GLY A 412 3.80 20.58 -27.26
N ASP A 413 3.01 20.94 -26.26
CA ASP A 413 2.71 22.34 -25.90
C ASP A 413 3.81 23.02 -25.05
N ILE A 414 4.89 22.30 -24.69
CA ILE A 414 5.92 22.80 -23.79
C ILE A 414 7.12 23.32 -24.58
N SER A 415 7.39 24.62 -24.51
CA SER A 415 8.59 25.19 -25.10
C SER A 415 9.87 24.78 -24.39
N ASN A 416 9.84 24.71 -23.04
CA ASN A 416 10.97 24.34 -22.19
C ASN A 416 10.49 23.77 -20.85
N GLY A 417 10.92 22.55 -20.52
CA GLY A 417 10.50 21.85 -19.31
C GLY A 417 11.25 20.54 -19.10
N TYR A 418 10.70 19.68 -18.24
CA TYR A 418 11.27 18.36 -17.98
C TYR A 418 10.16 17.32 -17.92
N TYR A 419 10.48 16.11 -18.44
CA TYR A 419 9.66 14.91 -18.32
C TYR A 419 10.33 13.94 -17.35
N LEU A 420 9.60 13.56 -16.29
CA LEU A 420 10.06 12.66 -15.25
C LEU A 420 9.33 11.33 -15.40
N TRP A 421 10.10 10.27 -15.63
CA TRP A 421 9.59 8.93 -15.86
C TRP A 421 10.01 7.97 -14.75
N GLY A 422 9.03 7.21 -14.27
CA GLY A 422 9.24 6.14 -13.31
C GLY A 422 9.44 6.61 -11.88
N MET A 423 9.02 5.80 -10.92
CA MET A 423 9.17 6.08 -9.49
C MET A 423 10.50 5.57 -8.96
N HIS A 424 11.14 6.33 -8.06
CA HIS A 424 12.36 5.85 -7.40
C HIS A 424 12.26 6.03 -5.88
N THR A 425 12.77 7.10 -5.31
CA THR A 425 12.85 7.28 -3.85
C THR A 425 12.06 8.53 -3.42
N PRO A 426 11.14 8.41 -2.41
CA PRO A 426 10.50 9.57 -1.81
C PRO A 426 11.30 10.08 -0.61
N SER A 427 11.31 11.40 -0.42
CA SER A 427 11.71 12.09 0.80
C SER A 427 10.60 13.06 1.18
N ILE A 428 9.96 12.80 2.31
CA ILE A 428 8.71 13.46 2.69
C ILE A 428 8.84 14.09 4.06
N SER A 429 8.36 15.33 4.22
CA SER A 429 8.26 15.99 5.52
C SER A 429 7.28 15.26 6.45
N GLU A 430 7.38 15.47 7.75
CA GLU A 430 6.53 14.81 8.76
C GLU A 430 5.02 15.05 8.53
N SER A 431 4.64 16.26 8.13
CA SER A 431 3.25 16.61 7.81
C SER A 431 2.81 16.22 6.40
N ARG A 432 3.75 15.73 5.56
CA ARG A 432 3.56 15.47 4.12
C ARG A 432 3.20 16.73 3.31
N GLU A 433 3.49 17.87 3.88
CA GLU A 433 3.29 19.16 3.24
C GLU A 433 4.33 19.42 2.13
N ASN A 434 5.59 19.00 2.37
CA ASN A 434 6.67 19.11 1.41
C ASN A 434 7.18 17.72 1.01
N PHE A 435 7.49 17.57 -0.25
CA PHE A 435 8.02 16.32 -0.80
C PHE A 435 9.15 16.55 -1.79
N THR A 436 10.00 15.52 -1.90
CA THR A 436 10.92 15.32 -3.01
C THR A 436 10.80 13.87 -3.46
N ILE A 437 10.38 13.64 -4.70
CA ILE A 437 10.23 12.31 -5.28
C ILE A 437 11.18 12.22 -6.46
N SER A 438 12.13 11.27 -6.39
CA SER A 438 13.09 11.02 -7.46
C SER A 438 12.45 10.21 -8.60
N ALA A 439 12.82 10.53 -9.83
CA ALA A 439 12.48 9.76 -11.02
C ALA A 439 13.58 8.76 -11.37
N ILE A 440 13.25 7.68 -12.06
CA ILE A 440 14.22 6.79 -12.67
C ILE A 440 14.93 7.51 -13.80
N LYS A 441 14.19 8.18 -14.68
CA LYS A 441 14.69 8.92 -15.83
C LYS A 441 14.19 10.35 -15.82
N THR A 442 15.04 11.30 -16.08
CA THR A 442 14.69 12.71 -16.26
C THR A 442 15.09 13.15 -17.66
N TYR A 443 14.13 13.63 -18.43
CA TYR A 443 14.37 14.10 -19.78
C TYR A 443 14.14 15.60 -19.89
N LYS A 444 14.95 16.27 -20.69
CA LYS A 444 14.70 17.65 -21.12
C LYS A 444 13.60 17.68 -22.17
N ILE A 445 12.62 18.55 -21.98
CA ILE A 445 11.67 18.93 -23.02
C ILE A 445 12.14 20.24 -23.64
N HIS A 446 12.29 20.27 -24.96
CA HIS A 446 12.59 21.47 -25.72
C HIS A 446 11.74 21.54 -26.99
N ARG A 447 10.96 22.62 -27.15
CA ARG A 447 10.04 22.84 -28.29
C ARG A 447 9.11 21.66 -28.55
N GLY A 448 8.49 21.15 -27.51
CA GLY A 448 7.52 20.07 -27.59
C GLY A 448 8.11 18.66 -27.77
N GLU A 449 9.41 18.49 -27.73
CA GLU A 449 10.09 17.21 -27.93
C GLU A 449 10.91 16.79 -26.71
N ILE A 450 10.89 15.49 -26.40
CA ILE A 450 11.77 14.87 -25.40
C ILE A 450 13.16 14.75 -26.03
N LYS A 451 14.19 15.28 -25.39
CA LYS A 451 15.56 15.34 -25.91
C LYS A 451 16.55 14.56 -25.02
N GLU A 452 17.30 15.24 -24.20
CA GLU A 452 18.40 14.69 -23.42
C GLU A 452 17.91 13.89 -22.22
N LEU A 453 18.51 12.72 -21.99
CA LEU A 453 18.34 11.91 -20.79
C LEU A 453 19.35 12.33 -19.71
N TYR A 454 18.85 12.47 -18.49
CA TYR A 454 19.64 12.70 -17.29
C TYR A 454 19.32 11.65 -16.23
N ARG A 455 20.26 11.34 -15.34
CA ARG A 455 20.07 10.51 -14.15
C ARG A 455 19.92 11.36 -12.89
N GLY A 456 19.15 10.88 -11.92
CA GLY A 456 19.07 11.46 -10.57
C GLY A 456 18.21 12.72 -10.42
N GLY A 457 17.29 13.01 -11.33
CA GLY A 457 16.33 14.10 -11.21
C GLY A 457 15.11 13.70 -10.37
N GLY A 458 14.44 14.70 -9.78
CA GLY A 458 13.23 14.48 -9.01
C GLY A 458 12.39 15.75 -8.84
N VAL A 459 11.10 15.60 -8.58
CA VAL A 459 10.17 16.70 -8.29
C VAL A 459 10.27 17.09 -6.81
N SER A 460 10.52 18.35 -6.53
CA SER A 460 10.53 18.91 -5.18
C SER A 460 9.55 20.09 -5.08
N ALA A 461 8.56 19.97 -4.22
CA ALA A 461 7.51 20.97 -4.08
C ALA A 461 6.79 20.90 -2.71
N ASP A 462 6.01 21.93 -2.41
CA ASP A 462 4.89 21.88 -1.48
C ASP A 462 3.71 21.14 -2.13
N SER A 463 3.06 20.23 -1.38
CA SER A 463 2.03 19.33 -1.90
C SER A 463 0.81 20.11 -2.46
N MET A 464 0.32 21.10 -1.72
CA MET A 464 -0.82 21.90 -2.16
C MET A 464 -0.46 22.78 -3.36
N SER A 465 0.71 23.41 -3.33
CA SER A 465 1.20 24.27 -4.41
C SER A 465 1.37 23.46 -5.71
N PHE A 466 1.93 22.25 -5.63
CA PHE A 466 2.04 21.36 -6.79
C PHE A 466 0.66 20.99 -7.33
N LEU A 467 -0.24 20.51 -6.48
CA LEU A 467 -1.59 20.09 -6.89
C LEU A 467 -2.40 21.25 -7.49
N MET A 468 -2.25 22.48 -6.96
CA MET A 468 -2.88 23.70 -7.50
C MET A 468 -2.29 24.12 -8.85
N SER A 469 -1.01 23.81 -9.10
CA SER A 469 -0.32 24.18 -10.34
C SER A 469 -0.65 23.29 -11.54
N VAL A 470 -1.33 22.14 -11.32
CA VAL A 470 -1.64 21.20 -12.39
C VAL A 470 -2.62 21.81 -13.39
N ASP A 471 -2.16 21.93 -14.64
CA ASP A 471 -2.90 22.57 -15.74
C ASP A 471 -3.23 21.60 -16.90
N ALA A 472 -2.75 20.35 -16.85
CA ALA A 472 -3.15 19.30 -17.79
C ALA A 472 -3.10 17.91 -17.12
N VAL A 473 -4.11 17.07 -17.45
CA VAL A 473 -4.27 15.69 -16.96
C VAL A 473 -4.51 14.77 -18.15
N GLY A 474 -3.66 13.76 -18.30
CA GLY A 474 -3.67 12.82 -19.41
C GLY A 474 -4.85 11.83 -19.38
N ASN A 475 -5.04 11.14 -20.50
CA ASN A 475 -6.00 10.04 -20.65
C ASN A 475 -5.35 8.65 -20.57
N ASP A 476 -4.05 8.57 -20.27
CA ASP A 476 -3.20 7.38 -20.23
C ASP A 476 -3.12 6.73 -18.84
N PHE A 477 -4.26 6.64 -18.17
CA PHE A 477 -4.38 6.11 -16.81
C PHE A 477 -3.80 4.71 -16.65
N LYS A 478 -2.95 4.52 -15.62
CA LYS A 478 -2.40 3.23 -15.21
C LYS A 478 -2.30 3.11 -13.69
N ILE A 479 -2.40 1.87 -13.20
CA ILE A 479 -2.19 1.51 -11.80
C ILE A 479 -0.99 0.58 -11.74
N TYR A 480 -0.01 0.91 -10.91
CA TYR A 480 1.18 0.08 -10.68
C TYR A 480 1.18 -0.48 -9.26
N PRO A 481 1.82 -1.63 -9.04
CA PRO A 481 1.97 -2.19 -7.71
C PRO A 481 2.95 -1.35 -6.87
N ILE A 482 2.65 -1.22 -5.57
CA ILE A 482 3.61 -0.85 -4.52
C ILE A 482 3.74 -2.04 -3.59
N ALA A 483 4.92 -2.66 -3.60
CA ALA A 483 5.16 -3.91 -2.90
C ALA A 483 5.21 -3.76 -1.36
N ASN A 484 5.74 -2.63 -0.87
CA ASN A 484 6.09 -2.45 0.54
C ASN A 484 5.74 -1.04 1.03
N CYS A 485 4.48 -0.78 1.36
CA CYS A 485 4.12 0.44 2.07
C CYS A 485 4.21 0.22 3.58
N GLY A 486 5.14 0.89 4.26
CA GLY A 486 5.33 0.79 5.71
C GLY A 486 4.52 1.81 6.50
N LYS A 487 3.90 1.39 7.62
CA LYS A 487 3.21 2.27 8.57
C LYS A 487 3.22 1.68 9.98
N GLY A 488 3.18 2.55 10.99
CA GLY A 488 3.03 2.15 12.40
C GLY A 488 4.33 1.79 13.11
N GLN A 489 4.24 1.66 14.42
CA GLN A 489 5.31 1.24 15.31
C GLN A 489 4.77 0.16 16.27
N PRO A 490 5.14 -1.13 16.13
CA PRO A 490 6.04 -1.70 15.13
C PRO A 490 5.53 -1.54 13.69
N MET A 491 6.47 -1.54 12.72
CA MET A 491 6.16 -1.31 11.32
C MET A 491 5.34 -2.46 10.74
N GLN A 492 4.27 -2.10 10.05
CA GLN A 492 3.41 -3.00 9.28
C GLN A 492 3.54 -2.67 7.80
N THR A 493 3.87 -3.66 6.99
CA THR A 493 3.94 -3.52 5.53
C THR A 493 2.63 -3.92 4.88
N LYS A 494 2.29 -3.27 3.76
CA LYS A 494 1.13 -3.65 2.93
C LYS A 494 1.46 -3.48 1.46
N ARG A 495 0.97 -4.40 0.63
CA ARG A 495 0.92 -4.27 -0.82
C ARG A 495 -0.24 -3.37 -1.21
N LEU A 496 -0.02 -2.45 -2.15
CA LEU A 496 -1.00 -1.44 -2.57
C LEU A 496 -0.99 -1.30 -4.09
N GLY A 497 -2.08 -0.76 -4.64
CA GLY A 497 -2.12 -0.22 -6.00
C GLY A 497 -2.07 1.30 -5.95
N ASN A 498 -1.24 1.92 -6.77
CA ASN A 498 -1.21 3.37 -6.89
C ASN A 498 -1.01 3.79 -8.35
N GLY A 499 -1.39 5.00 -8.68
CA GLY A 499 -1.20 5.45 -10.06
C GLY A 499 -1.98 6.70 -10.43
N GLY A 500 -2.11 6.87 -11.72
CA GLY A 500 -2.79 7.98 -12.36
C GLY A 500 -2.41 8.10 -13.83
N PRO A 501 -2.86 9.14 -14.50
CA PRO A 501 -2.44 9.52 -15.84
C PRO A 501 -1.20 10.42 -15.79
N THR A 502 -0.65 10.78 -16.95
CA THR A 502 0.32 11.87 -17.11
C THR A 502 -0.25 13.18 -16.53
N LEU A 503 0.55 13.88 -15.72
CA LEU A 503 0.22 15.19 -15.16
C LEU A 503 1.23 16.25 -15.64
N ARG A 504 0.77 17.47 -15.93
CA ARG A 504 1.63 18.64 -16.13
C ARG A 504 1.38 19.65 -15.02
N GLY A 505 2.44 20.11 -14.38
CA GLY A 505 2.41 21.10 -13.31
C GLY A 505 3.71 21.89 -13.22
N ARG A 506 3.92 22.56 -12.09
CA ARG A 506 5.13 23.34 -11.83
C ARG A 506 5.79 22.89 -10.54
N ALA A 507 7.10 22.71 -10.60
CA ALA A 507 7.91 22.33 -9.44
C ALA A 507 9.37 22.70 -9.67
N ARG A 508 10.19 22.62 -8.62
CA ARG A 508 11.64 22.52 -8.77
C ARG A 508 12.01 21.11 -9.14
N VAL A 509 12.97 20.96 -10.02
CA VAL A 509 13.58 19.65 -10.28
C VAL A 509 14.88 19.59 -9.49
N SER A 510 14.92 18.75 -8.47
CA SER A 510 16.13 18.46 -7.69
C SER A 510 17.05 17.52 -8.47
N GLY A 511 18.35 17.67 -8.33
CA GLY A 511 19.35 16.80 -8.91
C GLY A 511 20.34 16.31 -7.85
N SER A 512 21.21 15.37 -8.19
CA SER A 512 22.33 15.03 -7.35
C SER A 512 23.21 16.28 -7.17
N SER A 513 23.52 16.61 -5.92
CA SER A 513 24.57 17.61 -5.63
C SER A 513 25.88 17.06 -6.18
N GLY A 514 26.26 17.48 -7.40
CA GLY A 514 27.57 17.17 -7.93
C GLY A 514 28.63 17.75 -7.00
N LYS A 515 29.41 16.88 -6.37
CA LYS A 515 30.77 17.21 -5.95
C LYS A 515 31.71 17.04 -7.13
#